data_930edda096ef67a120835912f3eead14
#
_entry.id   930edda096ef67a120835912f3eead14
#
_cell.length_a   1.000
_cell.length_b   1.000
_cell.length_c   1.000
_cell.angle_alpha   90.00
_cell.angle_beta   90.00
_cell.angle_gamma   90.00
#
_symmetry.space_group_name_H-M   'P 1'
#
loop_
_entity.id
_entity.type
_entity.pdbx_description
1 polymer ?
#
loop_
_entity_poly.entity_id
_entity_poly.type
_entity_poly.pdbx_seq_one_letter_code
_entity_poly.pdbx_strand_id
1 'polypeptide(L)'
;MVEYPYRTSYTKRRIVLILKVLPFFLLIIAALVGISQLQVVREFFGQASGEPANIQVDTQAVLGPMPRPWRNLAQGGEEHDWRMGKLVPSVRALNPEYIRIDHIYDFYEIVQGTPGNITFDFSKFDGVLDDIVASGAKPYIALSYMPPAISSGDILAVPVNWADWQLTVQKTIEHVSGTRGISDVYYEVWNEPDLFGDWKYYGDKNYITLYDYAQRGAKNARGVRPFKIGGPGITALYKNWFDALLKYAVANNARLDFFSWHRYNLDLDIYRKDMFEANNWLTQFPQLEPTLELHITEWGHDSNNHPGYDTNYGAAHAVAGSIEMIGVVDRAFAFEIQDGKDPEGKANWGRWGMFTHNDFGAAPKPRYSALRMLDRIGDQRLQLLGKGTWVKAAAARNDAGNTQVILSNFDRSGRNTENVPVTFKNIQPGNYSVVKEFLGGRKQTENVSTSAAELQVHVAMPANTVSLIELIPQ
;
A
#
# COMPACT_ATOMS: atom_id res chain seq x y z
N MET A 1 -9.46 5.81 -93.28
CA MET A 1 -10.06 5.34 -92.05
C MET A 1 -9.28 4.12 -91.60
N VAL A 2 -8.46 4.25 -90.61
CA VAL A 2 -7.73 3.14 -90.03
C VAL A 2 -8.18 3.00 -88.57
N GLU A 3 -8.90 1.92 -88.27
CA GLU A 3 -9.33 1.54 -86.89
C GLU A 3 -8.13 1.01 -86.13
N TYR A 4 -7.93 1.54 -84.90
CA TYR A 4 -6.98 0.99 -83.96
C TYR A 4 -7.72 0.07 -82.94
N PRO A 5 -7.43 -1.21 -82.87
CA PRO A 5 -7.95 -2.12 -81.81
C PRO A 5 -6.83 -2.41 -80.81
N TYR A 6 -6.64 -1.61 -79.81
CA TYR A 6 -5.85 -2.02 -78.62
C TYR A 6 -6.11 -1.16 -77.40
N ARG A 7 -7.23 -1.44 -76.67
CA ARG A 7 -7.41 -0.89 -75.32
C ARG A 7 -8.15 -1.79 -74.31
N THR A 8 -8.36 -3.10 -74.57
CA THR A 8 -9.18 -3.94 -73.70
C THR A 8 -8.41 -5.04 -72.94
N SER A 9 -7.09 -5.23 -73.22
CA SER A 9 -6.31 -6.36 -72.63
C SER A 9 -5.65 -6.04 -71.31
N TYR A 10 -5.27 -4.79 -71.04
CA TYR A 10 -4.54 -4.42 -69.80
C TYR A 10 -5.44 -4.35 -68.56
N THR A 11 -6.66 -3.91 -68.66
CA THR A 11 -7.58 -3.80 -67.55
C THR A 11 -8.08 -5.18 -67.08
N LYS A 12 -8.34 -6.11 -67.97
CA LYS A 12 -8.74 -7.49 -67.64
C LYS A 12 -7.61 -8.25 -66.92
N ARG A 13 -6.35 -8.10 -67.31
CA ARG A 13 -5.21 -8.73 -66.62
C ARG A 13 -5.00 -8.19 -65.21
N ARG A 14 -5.16 -6.87 -64.96
CA ARG A 14 -5.08 -6.28 -63.61
C ARG A 14 -6.20 -6.75 -62.69
N ILE A 15 -7.44 -6.83 -63.18
CA ILE A 15 -8.61 -7.31 -62.42
C ILE A 15 -8.42 -8.77 -62.03
N VAL A 16 -7.94 -9.64 -62.95
CA VAL A 16 -7.70 -11.06 -62.70
C VAL A 16 -6.52 -11.25 -61.71
N LEU A 17 -5.49 -10.38 -61.74
CA LEU A 17 -4.41 -10.45 -60.77
C LEU A 17 -4.87 -10.02 -59.37
N ILE A 18 -5.70 -8.96 -59.26
CA ILE A 18 -6.27 -8.48 -58.02
C ILE A 18 -7.21 -9.55 -57.40
N LEU A 19 -8.06 -10.20 -58.23
CA LEU A 19 -8.95 -11.26 -57.79
C LEU A 19 -8.22 -12.54 -57.35
N LYS A 20 -6.97 -12.78 -57.81
CA LYS A 20 -6.18 -13.91 -57.35
C LYS A 20 -5.33 -13.62 -56.14
N VAL A 21 -4.93 -12.36 -55.92
CA VAL A 21 -4.09 -11.94 -54.80
C VAL A 21 -4.89 -11.53 -53.56
N LEU A 22 -6.10 -10.96 -53.77
CA LEU A 22 -7.01 -10.55 -52.69
C LEU A 22 -7.37 -11.67 -51.68
N PRO A 23 -7.73 -12.92 -52.14
CA PRO A 23 -8.00 -14.02 -51.19
C PRO A 23 -6.79 -14.41 -50.37
N PHE A 24 -5.57 -14.32 -50.96
CA PHE A 24 -4.32 -14.64 -50.26
C PHE A 24 -4.03 -13.61 -49.19
N PHE A 25 -4.24 -12.29 -49.46
CA PHE A 25 -4.13 -11.23 -48.45
C PHE A 25 -5.17 -11.35 -47.37
N LEU A 26 -6.43 -11.71 -47.71
CA LEU A 26 -7.49 -11.97 -46.72
C LEU A 26 -7.17 -13.17 -45.84
N LEU A 27 -6.55 -14.21 -46.39
CA LEU A 27 -6.10 -15.37 -45.63
C LEU A 27 -4.95 -15.02 -44.67
N ILE A 28 -4.02 -14.18 -45.09
CA ILE A 28 -2.94 -13.70 -44.21
C ILE A 28 -3.51 -12.83 -43.09
N ILE A 29 -4.44 -11.92 -43.40
CA ILE A 29 -5.10 -11.09 -42.38
C ILE A 29 -5.90 -11.97 -41.43
N ALA A 30 -6.65 -12.94 -41.92
CA ALA A 30 -7.39 -13.88 -41.10
C ALA A 30 -6.46 -14.75 -40.21
N ALA A 31 -5.31 -15.17 -40.74
CA ALA A 31 -4.30 -15.89 -39.97
C ALA A 31 -3.65 -15.00 -38.88
N LEU A 32 -3.32 -13.74 -39.19
CA LEU A 32 -2.76 -12.79 -38.24
C LEU A 32 -3.78 -12.43 -37.15
N VAL A 33 -5.05 -12.22 -37.49
CA VAL A 33 -6.15 -12.02 -36.53
C VAL A 33 -6.36 -13.29 -35.71
N GLY A 34 -6.34 -14.48 -36.31
CA GLY A 34 -6.43 -15.76 -35.60
C GLY A 34 -5.28 -15.97 -34.62
N ILE A 35 -4.05 -15.62 -35.01
CA ILE A 35 -2.86 -15.69 -34.13
C ILE A 35 -2.97 -14.68 -32.99
N SER A 36 -3.43 -13.44 -33.26
CA SER A 36 -3.65 -12.44 -32.22
C SER A 36 -4.73 -12.85 -31.23
N GLN A 37 -5.81 -13.45 -31.71
CA GLN A 37 -6.88 -14.00 -30.86
C GLN A 37 -6.41 -15.23 -30.08
N LEU A 38 -5.56 -16.09 -30.65
CA LEU A 38 -4.94 -17.21 -29.94
C LEU A 38 -3.98 -16.73 -28.82
N GLN A 39 -3.32 -15.60 -28.99
CA GLN A 39 -2.46 -15.04 -27.98
C GLN A 39 -3.29 -14.45 -26.83
N VAL A 40 -4.34 -13.69 -27.11
CA VAL A 40 -5.33 -13.22 -26.12
C VAL A 40 -6.01 -14.40 -25.43
N VAL A 41 -6.35 -15.44 -26.17
CA VAL A 41 -6.93 -16.67 -25.61
C VAL A 41 -5.88 -17.43 -24.78
N ARG A 42 -4.62 -17.49 -25.18
CA ARG A 42 -3.53 -18.07 -24.36
C ARG A 42 -3.26 -17.26 -23.13
N GLU A 43 -3.26 -15.93 -23.21
CA GLU A 43 -3.13 -15.04 -22.02
C GLU A 43 -4.34 -15.19 -21.11
N PHE A 44 -5.54 -15.27 -21.67
CA PHE A 44 -6.77 -15.48 -20.90
C PHE A 44 -6.80 -16.86 -20.22
N PHE A 45 -6.46 -17.94 -20.91
CA PHE A 45 -6.36 -19.27 -20.31
C PHE A 45 -5.10 -19.45 -19.46
N GLY A 46 -3.98 -18.79 -19.77
CA GLY A 46 -2.79 -18.76 -18.94
C GLY A 46 -3.01 -18.04 -17.61
N GLN A 47 -3.81 -16.97 -17.60
CA GLN A 47 -4.28 -16.31 -16.37
C GLN A 47 -5.37 -17.12 -15.64
N ALA A 48 -6.15 -17.92 -16.36
CA ALA A 48 -7.19 -18.78 -15.77
C ALA A 48 -6.64 -20.09 -15.17
N SER A 49 -5.44 -20.51 -15.58
CA SER A 49 -4.78 -21.74 -15.10
C SER A 49 -3.62 -21.48 -14.14
N GLY A 50 -3.60 -20.34 -13.41
CA GLY A 50 -2.50 -19.90 -12.57
C GLY A 50 -1.60 -21.00 -11.97
N GLU A 51 -0.37 -20.68 -11.66
CA GLU A 51 0.57 -21.63 -11.08
C GLU A 51 0.15 -21.98 -9.64
N PRO A 52 -0.05 -23.28 -9.30
CA PRO A 52 -0.34 -23.69 -7.94
C PRO A 52 0.87 -23.47 -7.04
N ALA A 53 0.62 -23.18 -5.77
CA ALA A 53 1.69 -23.04 -4.80
C ALA A 53 2.32 -24.40 -4.43
N ASN A 54 3.65 -24.42 -4.28
CA ASN A 54 4.41 -25.55 -3.76
C ASN A 54 5.47 -25.00 -2.79
N ILE A 55 5.05 -24.73 -1.56
CA ILE A 55 5.83 -23.99 -0.58
C ILE A 55 6.96 -24.87 -0.04
N GLN A 56 8.18 -24.35 -0.11
CA GLN A 56 9.38 -24.96 0.44
C GLN A 56 10.06 -23.98 1.39
N VAL A 57 10.23 -24.37 2.64
CA VAL A 57 10.87 -23.56 3.68
C VAL A 57 12.18 -24.22 4.07
N ASP A 58 13.27 -23.51 3.91
CA ASP A 58 14.57 -23.95 4.47
C ASP A 58 14.66 -23.46 5.92
N THR A 59 14.54 -24.40 6.87
CA THR A 59 14.54 -24.07 8.29
C THR A 59 15.88 -23.62 8.83
N GLN A 60 16.98 -23.82 8.08
CA GLN A 60 18.33 -23.40 8.49
C GLN A 60 18.79 -22.11 7.78
N ALA A 61 18.12 -21.71 6.69
CA ALA A 61 18.47 -20.53 5.92
C ALA A 61 17.80 -19.27 6.48
N VAL A 62 18.42 -18.66 7.49
CA VAL A 62 17.97 -17.41 8.10
C VAL A 62 18.40 -16.21 7.22
N LEU A 63 17.45 -15.39 6.80
CA LEU A 63 17.67 -14.21 5.95
C LEU A 63 17.87 -12.90 6.76
N GLY A 64 17.71 -12.95 8.09
CA GLY A 64 17.78 -11.79 8.99
C GLY A 64 16.48 -11.53 9.73
N PRO A 65 16.29 -10.32 10.27
CA PRO A 65 15.05 -9.91 10.91
C PRO A 65 13.88 -9.94 9.94
N MET A 66 12.67 -10.22 10.44
CA MET A 66 11.43 -10.15 9.65
C MET A 66 10.97 -8.69 9.48
N PRO A 67 11.05 -8.09 8.28
CA PRO A 67 10.44 -6.79 8.04
C PRO A 67 8.92 -6.88 8.17
N ARG A 68 8.31 -5.89 8.84
CA ARG A 68 6.88 -5.92 9.18
C ARG A 68 6.11 -4.73 8.58
N PRO A 69 5.97 -4.62 7.24
CA PRO A 69 5.30 -3.49 6.59
C PRO A 69 3.85 -3.30 7.08
N TRP A 70 3.19 -4.35 7.55
CA TRP A 70 1.83 -4.32 8.09
C TRP A 70 1.68 -3.59 9.44
N ARG A 71 2.77 -3.19 10.09
CA ARG A 71 2.77 -2.39 11.33
C ARG A 71 2.62 -0.90 11.10
N ASN A 72 2.43 -0.47 9.86
CA ASN A 72 2.11 0.91 9.54
C ASN A 72 0.64 1.00 9.11
N LEU A 73 -0.11 1.83 9.81
CA LEU A 73 -1.56 1.97 9.66
C LEU A 73 -1.88 3.41 9.28
N ALA A 74 -2.99 3.62 8.59
CA ALA A 74 -3.50 4.96 8.29
C ALA A 74 -4.92 5.14 8.82
N GLN A 75 -5.29 6.39 9.05
CA GLN A 75 -6.66 6.82 9.23
C GLN A 75 -6.89 8.05 8.38
N GLY A 76 -7.89 8.01 7.54
CA GLY A 76 -8.29 9.12 6.69
C GLY A 76 -9.25 10.08 7.38
N GLY A 77 -9.59 11.12 6.63
CA GLY A 77 -10.47 12.18 7.08
C GLY A 77 -11.93 11.90 6.77
N GLU A 78 -12.52 10.95 7.48
CA GLU A 78 -13.92 10.58 7.28
C GLU A 78 -14.88 11.41 8.15
N GLU A 79 -14.41 11.96 9.27
CA GLU A 79 -15.22 12.82 10.14
C GLU A 79 -14.39 13.78 10.98
N HIS A 80 -14.98 14.96 11.26
CA HIS A 80 -14.37 15.95 12.14
C HIS A 80 -14.14 15.39 13.56
N ASP A 81 -13.07 15.83 14.20
CA ASP A 81 -12.72 15.49 15.57
C ASP A 81 -12.60 13.97 15.83
N TRP A 82 -12.27 13.18 14.79
CA TRP A 82 -12.07 11.74 14.95
C TRP A 82 -11.04 11.40 16.03
N ARG A 83 -11.34 10.39 16.84
CA ARG A 83 -10.48 9.85 17.88
C ARG A 83 -10.47 8.34 17.83
N MET A 84 -9.29 7.75 17.98
CA MET A 84 -9.17 6.29 18.11
C MET A 84 -9.88 5.77 19.37
N GLY A 85 -9.73 6.47 20.50
CA GLY A 85 -10.48 6.26 21.72
C GLY A 85 -10.50 4.79 22.17
N LYS A 86 -11.70 4.19 22.19
CA LYS A 86 -11.90 2.80 22.62
C LYS A 86 -11.18 1.75 21.76
N LEU A 87 -10.73 2.08 20.56
CA LEU A 87 -9.97 1.17 19.67
C LEU A 87 -8.49 1.06 20.07
N VAL A 88 -7.95 1.96 20.89
CA VAL A 88 -6.53 1.98 21.31
C VAL A 88 -6.01 0.61 21.75
N PRO A 89 -6.69 -0.18 22.62
CA PRO A 89 -6.20 -1.51 23.01
C PRO A 89 -6.15 -2.50 21.84
N SER A 90 -7.12 -2.44 20.94
CA SER A 90 -7.20 -3.33 19.78
C SER A 90 -6.14 -2.97 18.73
N VAL A 91 -5.90 -1.68 18.49
CA VAL A 91 -4.84 -1.21 17.60
C VAL A 91 -3.46 -1.53 18.18
N ARG A 92 -3.25 -1.33 19.49
CA ARG A 92 -2.02 -1.75 20.18
C ARG A 92 -1.70 -3.22 19.97
N ALA A 93 -2.72 -4.09 19.92
CA ALA A 93 -2.54 -5.53 19.69
C ALA A 93 -2.06 -5.90 18.28
N LEU A 94 -1.97 -4.92 17.35
CA LEU A 94 -1.32 -5.03 16.03
C LEU A 94 0.16 -4.63 16.09
N ASN A 95 0.69 -4.21 17.24
CA ASN A 95 2.04 -3.68 17.42
C ASN A 95 2.41 -2.60 16.38
N PRO A 96 1.59 -1.55 16.22
CA PRO A 96 1.82 -0.55 15.18
C PRO A 96 3.14 0.19 15.40
N GLU A 97 3.88 0.43 14.31
CA GLU A 97 5.10 1.24 14.33
C GLU A 97 4.76 2.73 14.08
N TYR A 98 3.94 2.99 13.07
CA TYR A 98 3.44 4.32 12.75
C TYR A 98 1.94 4.29 12.46
N ILE A 99 1.28 5.40 12.80
CA ILE A 99 -0.09 5.68 12.37
C ILE A 99 -0.09 7.01 11.63
N ARG A 100 -0.48 6.95 10.34
CA ARG A 100 -0.68 8.12 9.49
C ARG A 100 -2.05 8.71 9.75
N ILE A 101 -2.13 10.02 9.83
CA ILE A 101 -3.37 10.79 9.91
C ILE A 101 -3.29 12.01 9.00
N ASP A 102 -4.37 12.30 8.32
CA ASP A 102 -4.54 13.51 7.49
C ASP A 102 -5.63 14.44 8.04
N HIS A 103 -6.05 15.44 7.27
CA HIS A 103 -7.07 16.42 7.66
C HIS A 103 -6.79 17.16 8.99
N ILE A 104 -5.50 17.32 9.35
CA ILE A 104 -5.18 17.85 10.69
C ILE A 104 -5.59 19.32 10.87
N TYR A 105 -5.62 20.11 9.80
CA TYR A 105 -5.89 21.54 9.92
C TYR A 105 -7.36 21.91 9.81
N ASP A 106 -8.12 21.20 8.98
CA ASP A 106 -9.54 21.44 8.79
C ASP A 106 -10.41 20.72 9.82
N PHE A 107 -10.08 19.47 10.19
CA PHE A 107 -10.88 18.69 11.14
C PHE A 107 -10.63 19.04 12.61
N TYR A 108 -9.42 19.48 12.95
CA TYR A 108 -9.08 19.82 14.34
C TYR A 108 -8.89 21.32 14.55
N GLU A 109 -9.19 22.16 13.54
CA GLU A 109 -9.24 23.63 13.62
C GLU A 109 -7.98 24.25 14.27
N ILE A 110 -6.80 23.65 13.98
CA ILE A 110 -5.53 24.04 14.61
C ILE A 110 -5.18 25.50 14.37
N VAL A 111 -5.49 26.06 13.18
CA VAL A 111 -5.16 27.43 12.80
C VAL A 111 -6.38 28.30 12.85
N GLN A 112 -6.30 29.38 13.62
CA GLN A 112 -7.38 30.33 13.84
C GLN A 112 -6.94 31.75 13.42
N GLY A 113 -7.89 32.68 13.26
CA GLY A 113 -7.63 34.07 12.89
C GLY A 113 -7.87 34.37 11.44
N THR A 114 -7.04 35.25 10.86
CA THR A 114 -7.14 35.71 9.47
C THR A 114 -5.76 35.78 8.84
N PRO A 115 -5.64 35.81 7.49
CA PRO A 115 -4.36 35.90 6.83
C PRO A 115 -3.49 37.04 7.36
N GLY A 116 -2.23 36.72 7.74
CA GLY A 116 -1.27 37.65 8.34
C GLY A 116 -1.43 37.83 9.86
N ASN A 117 -2.49 37.34 10.49
CA ASN A 117 -2.72 37.40 11.92
C ASN A 117 -3.34 36.08 12.43
N ILE A 118 -2.53 35.04 12.45
CA ILE A 118 -2.95 33.67 12.83
C ILE A 118 -2.49 33.28 14.21
N THR A 119 -3.31 32.46 14.87
CA THR A 119 -3.01 31.80 16.15
C THR A 119 -3.20 30.32 16.04
N PHE A 120 -2.73 29.56 17.04
CA PHE A 120 -2.71 28.11 17.01
C PHE A 120 -3.35 27.53 18.26
N ASP A 121 -4.26 26.57 18.07
CA ASP A 121 -4.85 25.75 19.12
C ASP A 121 -4.74 24.26 18.75
N PHE A 122 -3.89 23.53 19.46
CA PHE A 122 -3.66 22.11 19.21
C PHE A 122 -4.50 21.21 20.13
N SER A 123 -5.34 21.76 21.00
CA SER A 123 -6.03 21.01 22.05
C SER A 123 -6.83 19.80 21.55
N LYS A 124 -7.54 19.93 20.43
CA LYS A 124 -8.25 18.82 19.79
C LYS A 124 -7.29 17.78 19.20
N PHE A 125 -6.28 18.22 18.49
CA PHE A 125 -5.30 17.36 17.85
C PHE A 125 -4.42 16.62 18.85
N ASP A 126 -4.12 17.23 20.01
CA ASP A 126 -3.39 16.59 21.10
C ASP A 126 -4.04 15.28 21.55
N GLY A 127 -5.35 15.23 21.55
CA GLY A 127 -6.05 14.01 21.87
C GLY A 127 -5.75 12.88 20.88
N VAL A 128 -5.67 13.16 19.57
CA VAL A 128 -5.32 12.17 18.55
C VAL A 128 -3.88 11.70 18.75
N LEU A 129 -2.96 12.62 19.02
CA LEU A 129 -1.56 12.28 19.32
C LEU A 129 -1.45 11.38 20.55
N ASP A 130 -2.24 11.66 21.62
CA ASP A 130 -2.30 10.82 22.81
C ASP A 130 -2.78 9.39 22.49
N ASP A 131 -3.83 9.25 21.67
CA ASP A 131 -4.33 7.95 21.25
C ASP A 131 -3.29 7.17 20.43
N ILE A 132 -2.60 7.83 19.49
CA ILE A 132 -1.54 7.23 18.69
C ILE A 132 -0.40 6.73 19.58
N VAL A 133 0.12 7.58 20.46
CA VAL A 133 1.20 7.22 21.39
C VAL A 133 0.74 6.11 22.35
N ALA A 134 -0.49 6.20 22.86
CA ALA A 134 -1.08 5.16 23.70
C ALA A 134 -1.25 3.81 23.00
N SER A 135 -1.38 3.79 21.68
CA SER A 135 -1.38 2.53 20.92
C SER A 135 0.01 1.90 20.77
N GLY A 136 1.08 2.61 21.14
CA GLY A 136 2.47 2.20 20.97
C GLY A 136 3.10 2.69 19.67
N ALA A 137 2.34 3.38 18.82
CA ALA A 137 2.81 3.92 17.56
C ALA A 137 3.43 5.31 17.67
N LYS A 138 4.15 5.71 16.62
CA LYS A 138 4.57 7.09 16.37
C LYS A 138 3.65 7.75 15.35
N PRO A 139 3.42 9.07 15.44
CA PRO A 139 2.64 9.78 14.43
C PRO A 139 3.37 9.88 13.09
N TYR A 140 2.60 9.70 12.01
CA TYR A 140 2.93 10.07 10.65
C TYR A 140 1.86 11.05 10.18
N ILE A 141 2.22 12.32 9.99
CA ILE A 141 1.25 13.42 9.90
C ILE A 141 1.24 13.98 8.49
N ALA A 142 0.14 13.82 7.76
CA ALA A 142 -0.09 14.58 6.54
C ALA A 142 -0.49 16.01 6.90
N LEU A 143 0.33 16.97 6.48
CA LEU A 143 0.10 18.40 6.68
C LEU A 143 -0.98 18.88 5.69
N SER A 144 -2.21 18.56 5.95
CA SER A 144 -3.38 18.76 5.08
C SER A 144 -4.65 18.99 5.92
N TYR A 145 -5.70 19.65 5.39
CA TYR A 145 -5.60 20.40 4.15
C TYR A 145 -5.25 21.86 4.46
N MET A 146 -5.46 22.80 3.51
CA MET A 146 -5.14 24.20 3.78
C MET A 146 -6.02 24.74 4.91
N PRO A 147 -5.45 25.32 5.99
CA PRO A 147 -6.25 25.88 7.06
C PRO A 147 -7.24 26.95 6.54
N PRO A 148 -8.53 26.88 6.85
CA PRO A 148 -9.52 27.87 6.42
C PRO A 148 -9.13 29.32 6.78
N ALA A 149 -8.45 29.52 7.90
CA ALA A 149 -7.98 30.83 8.37
C ALA A 149 -6.97 31.51 7.43
N ILE A 150 -6.25 30.76 6.59
CA ILE A 150 -5.25 31.32 5.67
C ILE A 150 -5.62 31.17 4.19
N SER A 151 -6.72 30.51 3.85
CA SER A 151 -7.16 30.22 2.48
C SER A 151 -8.51 30.84 2.09
N SER A 152 -9.00 31.81 2.84
CA SER A 152 -10.33 32.38 2.66
C SER A 152 -11.48 31.37 2.81
N GLY A 153 -11.27 30.30 3.58
CA GLY A 153 -12.26 29.28 3.89
C GLY A 153 -12.26 28.06 2.97
N ASP A 154 -11.52 28.07 1.88
CA ASP A 154 -11.39 26.90 0.98
C ASP A 154 -10.18 26.07 1.36
N ILE A 155 -10.42 24.86 1.87
CA ILE A 155 -9.39 23.92 2.32
C ILE A 155 -8.52 23.36 1.16
N LEU A 156 -8.95 23.52 -0.06
CA LEU A 156 -8.22 23.06 -1.25
C LEU A 156 -7.47 24.20 -1.98
N ALA A 157 -7.67 25.46 -1.58
CA ALA A 157 -7.06 26.63 -2.22
C ALA A 157 -5.59 26.81 -1.82
N VAL A 158 -4.90 27.69 -2.55
CA VAL A 158 -3.60 28.22 -2.12
C VAL A 158 -3.79 29.16 -0.93
N PRO A 159 -2.80 29.33 -0.05
CA PRO A 159 -2.90 30.31 1.01
C PRO A 159 -2.89 31.74 0.44
N VAL A 160 -3.62 32.66 1.07
CA VAL A 160 -3.58 34.09 0.73
C VAL A 160 -2.16 34.66 0.90
N ASN A 161 -1.47 34.16 1.93
CA ASN A 161 -0.08 34.51 2.23
C ASN A 161 0.75 33.25 2.48
N TRP A 162 1.73 32.98 1.66
CA TRP A 162 2.61 31.83 1.79
C TRP A 162 3.42 31.79 3.09
N ALA A 163 3.69 32.95 3.70
CA ALA A 163 4.37 33.02 5.00
C ALA A 163 3.52 32.41 6.12
N ASP A 164 2.18 32.48 6.02
CA ASP A 164 1.29 31.86 7.00
C ASP A 164 1.32 30.33 6.89
N TRP A 165 1.41 29.78 5.68
CA TRP A 165 1.61 28.35 5.46
C TRP A 165 2.95 27.88 6.05
N GLN A 166 4.04 28.60 5.77
CA GLN A 166 5.35 28.32 6.36
C GLN A 166 5.30 28.33 7.89
N LEU A 167 4.64 29.35 8.48
CA LEU A 167 4.50 29.47 9.93
C LEU A 167 3.64 28.34 10.49
N THR A 168 2.58 27.95 9.80
CA THR A 168 1.69 26.84 10.20
C THR A 168 2.50 25.53 10.30
N VAL A 169 3.28 25.19 9.28
CA VAL A 169 4.12 23.99 9.31
C VAL A 169 5.17 24.07 10.43
N GLN A 170 5.84 25.23 10.58
CA GLN A 170 6.81 25.43 11.65
C GLN A 170 6.17 25.19 13.02
N LYS A 171 5.01 25.80 13.31
CA LYS A 171 4.33 25.70 14.60
C LYS A 171 3.79 24.30 14.87
N THR A 172 3.33 23.58 13.85
CA THR A 172 2.93 22.18 13.97
C THR A 172 4.11 21.30 14.40
N ILE A 173 5.28 21.46 13.77
CA ILE A 173 6.48 20.71 14.13
C ILE A 173 7.00 21.10 15.52
N GLU A 174 7.02 22.39 15.85
CA GLU A 174 7.40 22.89 17.17
C GLU A 174 6.46 22.37 18.28
N HIS A 175 5.16 22.24 17.99
CA HIS A 175 4.21 21.65 18.94
C HIS A 175 4.43 20.14 19.10
N VAL A 176 4.35 19.36 18.01
CA VAL A 176 4.37 17.90 18.08
C VAL A 176 5.75 17.37 18.49
N SER A 177 6.81 17.77 17.78
CA SER A 177 8.16 17.28 18.04
C SER A 177 8.90 18.09 19.12
N GLY A 178 8.42 19.31 19.45
CA GLY A 178 8.98 20.16 20.51
C GLY A 178 8.17 20.06 21.81
N THR A 179 7.03 20.75 21.91
CA THR A 179 6.21 20.85 23.13
C THR A 179 5.75 19.48 23.62
N ARG A 180 5.24 18.63 22.72
CA ARG A 180 4.84 17.25 23.05
C ARG A 180 6.04 16.30 23.17
N GLY A 181 7.20 16.69 22.63
CA GLY A 181 8.46 15.94 22.70
C GLY A 181 8.45 14.61 21.97
N ILE A 182 7.56 14.41 20.98
CA ILE A 182 7.46 13.17 20.23
C ILE A 182 8.61 13.09 19.22
N SER A 183 9.41 12.03 19.29
CA SER A 183 10.57 11.79 18.43
C SER A 183 10.22 10.96 17.20
N ASP A 184 11.00 11.15 16.13
CA ASP A 184 10.92 10.37 14.89
C ASP A 184 9.58 10.47 14.17
N VAL A 185 8.91 11.61 14.30
CA VAL A 185 7.66 11.92 13.58
C VAL A 185 7.96 12.12 12.10
N TYR A 186 7.10 11.61 11.23
CA TYR A 186 7.09 11.93 9.82
C TYR A 186 6.04 13.00 9.52
N TYR A 187 6.43 14.01 8.71
CA TYR A 187 5.53 15.04 8.22
C TYR A 187 5.46 14.96 6.70
N GLU A 188 4.31 14.57 6.18
CA GLU A 188 4.02 14.48 4.75
C GLU A 188 3.34 15.77 4.30
N VAL A 189 3.88 16.41 3.27
CA VAL A 189 3.30 17.67 2.78
C VAL A 189 2.12 17.36 1.86
N TRP A 190 0.91 17.61 2.34
CA TRP A 190 -0.37 17.39 1.70
C TRP A 190 -0.84 15.92 1.70
N ASN A 191 -2.05 15.71 1.12
CA ASN A 191 -2.67 14.43 0.81
C ASN A 191 -3.30 14.50 -0.57
N GLU A 192 -2.87 13.60 -1.48
CA GLU A 192 -3.35 13.48 -2.87
C GLU A 192 -3.47 14.81 -3.62
N PRO A 193 -2.39 15.59 -3.75
CA PRO A 193 -2.45 16.90 -4.40
C PRO A 193 -2.89 16.82 -5.87
N ASP A 194 -2.64 15.71 -6.54
CA ASP A 194 -3.05 15.44 -7.91
C ASP A 194 -4.56 15.16 -8.07
N LEU A 195 -5.26 14.87 -6.97
CA LEU A 195 -6.70 14.65 -6.90
C LEU A 195 -7.41 15.76 -6.13
N PHE A 196 -7.01 16.03 -4.88
CA PHE A 196 -7.66 17.01 -4.02
C PHE A 196 -7.02 18.37 -4.17
N GLY A 197 -7.72 19.24 -4.89
CA GLY A 197 -7.38 20.63 -5.11
C GLY A 197 -6.70 20.92 -6.44
N ASP A 198 -6.61 19.98 -7.36
CA ASP A 198 -6.05 20.20 -8.72
C ASP A 198 -4.62 20.77 -8.73
N TRP A 199 -3.82 20.47 -7.72
CA TRP A 199 -2.43 20.87 -7.67
C TRP A 199 -1.66 20.23 -8.83
N LYS A 200 -0.72 20.98 -9.36
CA LYS A 200 0.26 20.51 -10.34
C LYS A 200 1.66 20.72 -9.78
N TYR A 201 2.65 20.11 -10.38
CA TYR A 201 4.06 20.41 -10.08
C TYR A 201 4.59 21.63 -10.85
N TYR A 202 3.68 22.47 -11.40
CA TYR A 202 3.93 23.70 -12.16
C TYR A 202 2.68 24.60 -12.16
N GLY A 203 2.80 25.85 -12.67
CA GLY A 203 1.68 26.79 -12.80
C GLY A 203 1.36 27.53 -11.49
N ASP A 204 0.17 28.12 -11.40
CA ASP A 204 -0.22 28.99 -10.28
C ASP A 204 -0.48 28.18 -9.00
N LYS A 205 -1.13 27.02 -9.11
CA LYS A 205 -1.39 26.08 -8.02
C LYS A 205 -0.31 25.01 -8.01
N ASN A 206 0.90 25.41 -7.61
CA ASN A 206 2.11 24.64 -7.75
C ASN A 206 2.48 23.93 -6.43
N TYR A 207 2.45 22.61 -6.45
CA TYR A 207 2.87 21.77 -5.31
C TYR A 207 4.33 22.02 -4.91
N ILE A 208 5.23 22.31 -5.87
CA ILE A 208 6.63 22.59 -5.54
C ILE A 208 6.73 23.84 -4.68
N THR A 209 5.90 24.86 -4.93
CA THR A 209 5.81 26.05 -4.07
C THR A 209 5.26 25.70 -2.68
N LEU A 210 4.21 24.89 -2.61
CA LEU A 210 3.64 24.40 -1.35
C LEU A 210 4.71 23.66 -0.50
N TYR A 211 5.45 22.76 -1.15
CA TYR A 211 6.53 22.02 -0.52
C TYR A 211 7.69 22.93 -0.07
N ASP A 212 8.07 23.90 -0.90
CA ASP A 212 9.16 24.84 -0.57
C ASP A 212 8.87 25.60 0.73
N TYR A 213 7.69 26.17 0.87
CA TYR A 213 7.31 26.87 2.10
C TYR A 213 7.18 25.92 3.28
N ALA A 214 6.68 24.69 3.10
CA ALA A 214 6.60 23.68 4.14
C ALA A 214 7.99 23.27 4.65
N GLN A 215 8.95 22.93 3.75
CA GLN A 215 10.30 22.56 4.16
C GLN A 215 11.08 23.72 4.80
N ARG A 216 10.80 24.97 4.40
CA ARG A 216 11.36 26.16 5.10
C ARG A 216 10.80 26.28 6.52
N GLY A 217 9.50 26.04 6.71
CA GLY A 217 8.89 25.95 8.04
C GLY A 217 9.56 24.88 8.90
N ALA A 218 9.79 23.70 8.34
CA ALA A 218 10.50 22.62 9.00
C ALA A 218 11.95 22.99 9.37
N LYS A 219 12.68 23.66 8.48
CA LYS A 219 14.04 24.16 8.76
C LYS A 219 14.07 25.24 9.87
N ASN A 220 12.99 26.00 10.00
CA ASN A 220 12.87 27.06 11.01
C ASN A 220 12.43 26.57 12.38
N ALA A 221 11.84 25.36 12.48
CA ALA A 221 11.41 24.79 13.75
C ALA A 221 12.57 24.66 14.76
N ARG A 222 12.32 25.04 16.02
CA ARG A 222 13.32 25.06 17.09
C ARG A 222 12.87 24.28 18.33
N GLY A 223 13.83 23.76 19.08
CA GLY A 223 13.54 23.02 20.31
C GLY A 223 12.82 21.66 20.05
N VAL A 224 13.04 21.06 18.90
CA VAL A 224 12.33 19.87 18.43
C VAL A 224 13.19 18.60 18.53
N ARG A 225 12.53 17.46 18.75
CA ARG A 225 13.14 16.13 18.63
C ARG A 225 13.36 15.79 17.14
N PRO A 226 14.14 14.75 16.83
CA PRO A 226 14.33 14.29 15.46
C PRO A 226 12.98 14.02 14.76
N PHE A 227 12.87 14.45 13.52
CA PHE A 227 11.70 14.27 12.65
C PHE A 227 12.15 14.20 11.19
N LYS A 228 11.24 13.74 10.33
CA LYS A 228 11.43 13.71 8.88
C LYS A 228 10.31 14.47 8.17
N ILE A 229 10.62 15.07 7.01
CA ILE A 229 9.67 15.77 6.15
C ILE A 229 9.82 15.32 4.70
N GLY A 230 8.71 15.07 4.02
CA GLY A 230 8.67 14.62 2.63
C GLY A 230 7.26 14.76 2.03
N GLY A 231 6.97 13.98 1.04
CA GLY A 231 5.72 13.95 0.30
C GLY A 231 5.96 13.37 -1.11
N PRO A 232 5.01 13.53 -2.05
CA PRO A 232 3.80 14.34 -1.99
C PRO A 232 2.52 13.62 -1.55
N GLY A 233 2.54 12.30 -1.31
CA GLY A 233 1.32 11.53 -1.07
C GLY A 233 0.36 11.52 -2.26
N ILE A 234 0.89 11.42 -3.49
CA ILE A 234 0.08 11.39 -4.74
C ILE A 234 -0.66 10.07 -4.90
N THR A 235 -1.77 10.09 -5.66
CA THR A 235 -2.67 8.93 -5.84
C THR A 235 -2.02 7.68 -6.44
N ALA A 236 -0.89 7.82 -7.13
CA ALA A 236 -0.08 6.73 -7.65
C ALA A 236 1.36 7.19 -7.91
N LEU A 237 2.29 6.25 -8.14
CA LEU A 237 3.66 6.58 -8.50
C LEU A 237 3.71 7.18 -9.92
N TYR A 238 3.89 8.49 -10.02
CA TYR A 238 4.01 9.22 -11.29
C TYR A 238 5.41 9.79 -11.46
N LYS A 239 6.09 9.38 -12.54
CA LYS A 239 7.47 9.81 -12.84
C LYS A 239 7.64 11.32 -12.93
N ASN A 240 6.69 12.02 -13.53
CA ASN A 240 6.73 13.48 -13.68
C ASN A 240 6.69 14.23 -12.33
N TRP A 241 5.91 13.74 -11.36
CA TRP A 241 5.88 14.26 -9.99
C TRP A 241 7.18 13.93 -9.24
N PHE A 242 7.64 12.70 -9.37
CA PHE A 242 8.92 12.24 -8.80
C PHE A 242 10.07 13.13 -9.28
N ASP A 243 10.23 13.24 -10.60
CA ASP A 243 11.28 14.06 -11.21
C ASP A 243 11.20 15.53 -10.78
N ALA A 244 9.99 16.11 -10.75
CA ALA A 244 9.81 17.53 -10.42
C ALA A 244 10.24 17.83 -8.98
N LEU A 245 9.79 17.00 -8.00
CA LEU A 245 10.12 17.22 -6.60
C LEU A 245 11.60 16.96 -6.30
N LEU A 246 12.20 15.90 -6.86
CA LEU A 246 13.61 15.58 -6.63
C LEU A 246 14.53 16.60 -7.32
N LYS A 247 14.22 17.03 -8.54
CA LYS A 247 14.95 18.12 -9.23
C LYS A 247 14.92 19.39 -8.42
N TYR A 248 13.76 19.76 -7.89
CA TYR A 248 13.64 20.93 -7.02
C TYR A 248 14.50 20.76 -5.76
N ALA A 249 14.42 19.61 -5.08
CA ALA A 249 15.15 19.36 -3.84
C ALA A 249 16.68 19.47 -4.06
N VAL A 250 17.20 18.86 -5.12
CA VAL A 250 18.63 18.94 -5.48
C VAL A 250 19.05 20.36 -5.84
N ALA A 251 18.29 21.05 -6.73
CA ALA A 251 18.64 22.38 -7.23
C ALA A 251 18.65 23.46 -6.14
N ASN A 252 17.82 23.31 -5.11
CA ASN A 252 17.65 24.30 -4.03
C ASN A 252 18.25 23.87 -2.68
N ASN A 253 18.93 22.72 -2.62
CA ASN A 253 19.37 22.10 -1.37
C ASN A 253 18.22 22.05 -0.33
N ALA A 254 17.03 21.73 -0.82
CA ALA A 254 15.84 21.62 0.00
C ALA A 254 15.83 20.29 0.77
N ARG A 255 15.32 20.30 2.00
CA ARG A 255 15.17 19.08 2.78
C ARG A 255 14.08 18.21 2.18
N LEU A 256 14.39 16.95 1.88
CA LEU A 256 13.47 15.92 1.41
C LEU A 256 13.96 14.58 1.98
N ASP A 257 13.29 14.09 3.01
CA ASP A 257 13.71 12.89 3.73
C ASP A 257 13.04 11.62 3.15
N PHE A 258 11.90 11.76 2.50
CA PHE A 258 11.18 10.66 1.83
C PHE A 258 10.34 11.16 0.65
N PHE A 259 10.07 10.24 -0.30
CA PHE A 259 9.07 10.41 -1.35
C PHE A 259 7.92 9.46 -1.11
N SER A 260 6.67 9.92 -1.28
CA SER A 260 5.48 9.13 -0.96
C SER A 260 4.41 9.15 -2.03
N TRP A 261 3.67 8.03 -2.12
CA TRP A 261 2.51 7.88 -3.00
C TRP A 261 1.52 6.87 -2.39
N HIS A 262 0.31 6.83 -2.95
CA HIS A 262 -0.71 5.83 -2.61
C HIS A 262 -0.73 4.70 -3.63
N ARG A 263 -1.22 3.52 -3.25
CA ARG A 263 -1.36 2.41 -4.16
C ARG A 263 -2.54 1.50 -3.80
N TYR A 264 -3.65 1.67 -4.49
CA TYR A 264 -4.78 0.76 -4.43
C TYR A 264 -4.76 -0.14 -5.66
N ASN A 265 -4.66 -1.45 -5.48
CA ASN A 265 -4.62 -2.39 -6.61
C ASN A 265 -4.91 -3.83 -6.17
N LEU A 266 -5.52 -4.59 -7.09
CA LEU A 266 -5.72 -6.04 -6.96
C LEU A 266 -4.51 -6.86 -7.45
N ASP A 267 -3.63 -6.27 -8.28
CA ASP A 267 -2.37 -6.89 -8.69
C ASP A 267 -1.31 -6.67 -7.60
N LEU A 268 -0.99 -7.72 -6.85
CA LEU A 268 -0.04 -7.64 -5.75
C LEU A 268 1.42 -7.41 -6.20
N ASP A 269 1.74 -7.70 -7.46
CA ASP A 269 3.08 -7.44 -8.00
C ASP A 269 3.35 -5.95 -8.20
N ILE A 270 2.29 -5.12 -8.16
CA ILE A 270 2.41 -3.67 -8.35
C ILE A 270 3.32 -3.02 -7.30
N TYR A 271 3.30 -3.50 -6.04
CA TYR A 271 4.16 -2.95 -4.99
C TYR A 271 5.65 -3.12 -5.32
N ARG A 272 6.03 -4.29 -5.85
CA ARG A 272 7.42 -4.54 -6.31
C ARG A 272 7.76 -3.73 -7.54
N LYS A 273 6.84 -3.61 -8.50
CA LYS A 273 7.01 -2.81 -9.72
C LYS A 273 7.23 -1.34 -9.40
N ASP A 274 6.38 -0.76 -8.54
CA ASP A 274 6.53 0.63 -8.11
C ASP A 274 7.89 0.88 -7.45
N MET A 275 8.29 0.02 -6.52
CA MET A 275 9.58 0.17 -5.84
C MET A 275 10.77 0.00 -6.80
N PHE A 276 10.68 -0.93 -7.73
CA PHE A 276 11.71 -1.10 -8.76
C PHE A 276 11.82 0.13 -9.66
N GLU A 277 10.69 0.69 -10.10
CA GLU A 277 10.67 1.90 -10.92
C GLU A 277 11.17 3.12 -10.15
N ALA A 278 10.70 3.34 -8.92
CA ALA A 278 11.14 4.45 -8.08
C ALA A 278 12.64 4.40 -7.80
N ASN A 279 13.18 3.23 -7.46
CA ASN A 279 14.62 3.05 -7.27
C ASN A 279 15.41 3.31 -8.55
N ASN A 280 14.93 2.83 -9.73
CA ASN A 280 15.58 3.13 -11.01
C ASN A 280 15.58 4.64 -11.31
N TRP A 281 14.49 5.35 -11.01
CA TRP A 281 14.47 6.80 -11.23
C TRP A 281 15.38 7.53 -10.24
N LEU A 282 15.48 7.04 -9.00
CA LEU A 282 16.32 7.61 -7.96
C LEU A 282 17.81 7.60 -8.34
N THR A 283 18.29 6.64 -9.12
CA THR A 283 19.68 6.61 -9.62
C THR A 283 20.08 7.88 -10.38
N GLN A 284 19.10 8.65 -10.90
CA GLN A 284 19.34 9.95 -11.54
C GLN A 284 19.60 11.08 -10.55
N PHE A 285 19.43 10.83 -9.24
CA PHE A 285 19.56 11.79 -8.15
C PHE A 285 20.53 11.27 -7.07
N PRO A 286 21.81 11.06 -7.40
CA PRO A 286 22.78 10.42 -6.50
C PRO A 286 23.01 11.19 -5.19
N GLN A 287 22.60 12.46 -5.12
CA GLN A 287 22.68 13.26 -3.89
C GLN A 287 21.60 12.84 -2.87
N LEU A 288 20.49 12.31 -3.33
CA LEU A 288 19.34 11.88 -2.50
C LEU A 288 19.33 10.36 -2.27
N GLU A 289 19.84 9.57 -3.22
CA GLU A 289 19.79 8.11 -3.23
C GLU A 289 20.18 7.45 -1.89
N PRO A 290 21.24 7.90 -1.17
CA PRO A 290 21.64 7.23 0.05
C PRO A 290 20.70 7.43 1.24
N THR A 291 19.81 8.43 1.20
CA THR A 291 19.03 8.87 2.38
C THR A 291 17.53 9.01 2.14
N LEU A 292 17.11 9.02 0.89
CA LEU A 292 15.70 9.18 0.55
C LEU A 292 14.94 7.86 0.78
N GLU A 293 13.95 7.89 1.69
CA GLU A 293 13.05 6.76 1.90
C GLU A 293 11.90 6.79 0.87
N LEU A 294 11.35 5.62 0.53
CA LEU A 294 10.26 5.45 -0.43
C LEU A 294 9.05 4.85 0.27
N HIS A 295 7.96 5.62 0.38
CA HIS A 295 6.80 5.26 1.17
C HIS A 295 5.53 5.10 0.35
N ILE A 296 4.77 4.04 0.62
CA ILE A 296 3.39 3.88 0.15
C ILE A 296 2.48 4.31 1.31
N THR A 297 2.01 5.57 1.30
CA THR A 297 1.36 6.17 2.46
C THR A 297 -0.12 5.87 2.60
N GLU A 298 -0.70 5.24 1.58
CA GLU A 298 -1.97 4.52 1.67
C GLU A 298 -1.96 3.33 0.71
N TRP A 299 -2.52 2.19 1.16
CA TRP A 299 -2.73 1.06 0.28
C TRP A 299 -3.92 0.20 0.67
N GLY A 300 -4.50 -0.44 -0.34
CA GLY A 300 -5.63 -1.35 -0.22
C GLY A 300 -5.95 -2.02 -1.56
N HIS A 301 -7.03 -2.79 -1.60
CA HIS A 301 -7.43 -3.44 -2.85
C HIS A 301 -8.25 -2.54 -3.78
N ASP A 302 -8.90 -1.52 -3.25
CA ASP A 302 -9.76 -0.60 -3.99
C ASP A 302 -9.81 0.76 -3.30
N SER A 303 -9.70 1.85 -4.04
CA SER A 303 -9.84 3.21 -3.51
C SER A 303 -11.30 3.65 -3.35
N ASN A 304 -12.26 2.87 -3.85
CA ASN A 304 -13.67 3.13 -3.66
C ASN A 304 -14.22 2.35 -2.47
N ASN A 305 -15.44 2.67 -2.07
CA ASN A 305 -16.16 2.01 -0.96
C ASN A 305 -16.56 0.56 -1.31
N HIS A 306 -15.57 -0.32 -1.52
CA HIS A 306 -15.79 -1.69 -2.00
C HIS A 306 -16.18 -2.65 -0.86
N PRO A 307 -17.27 -3.43 -0.99
CA PRO A 307 -17.74 -4.34 0.07
C PRO A 307 -16.77 -5.46 0.45
N GLY A 308 -15.76 -5.72 -0.36
CA GLY A 308 -14.69 -6.68 -0.07
C GLY A 308 -13.92 -6.37 1.23
N TYR A 309 -13.87 -5.10 1.65
CA TYR A 309 -13.21 -4.71 2.91
C TYR A 309 -13.89 -5.30 4.15
N ASP A 310 -15.18 -5.62 4.08
CA ASP A 310 -15.95 -6.20 5.19
C ASP A 310 -15.83 -7.72 5.29
N THR A 311 -15.12 -8.36 4.36
CA THR A 311 -15.09 -9.81 4.20
C THR A 311 -13.67 -10.40 4.25
N ASN A 312 -13.58 -11.71 4.17
CA ASN A 312 -12.30 -12.41 4.05
C ASN A 312 -11.52 -12.02 2.77
N TYR A 313 -12.18 -11.44 1.77
CA TYR A 313 -11.52 -10.92 0.58
C TYR A 313 -10.49 -9.83 0.91
N GLY A 314 -10.92 -8.80 1.65
CA GLY A 314 -10.01 -7.74 2.11
C GLY A 314 -8.96 -8.24 3.11
N ALA A 315 -9.30 -9.25 3.91
CA ALA A 315 -8.37 -9.89 4.82
C ALA A 315 -7.24 -10.64 4.08
N ALA A 316 -7.60 -11.45 3.10
CA ALA A 316 -6.63 -12.20 2.29
C ALA A 316 -5.75 -11.26 1.46
N HIS A 317 -6.34 -10.21 0.84
CA HIS A 317 -5.59 -9.16 0.15
C HIS A 317 -4.57 -8.49 1.07
N ALA A 318 -4.99 -8.08 2.27
CA ALA A 318 -4.11 -7.37 3.20
C ALA A 318 -2.89 -8.22 3.62
N VAL A 319 -3.09 -9.51 3.88
CA VAL A 319 -1.98 -10.42 4.23
C VAL A 319 -1.10 -10.71 3.01
N ALA A 320 -1.69 -11.02 1.85
CA ALA A 320 -0.93 -11.30 0.63
C ALA A 320 -0.13 -10.09 0.15
N GLY A 321 -0.71 -8.88 0.19
CA GLY A 321 -0.02 -7.62 -0.11
C GLY A 321 1.13 -7.35 0.86
N SER A 322 0.89 -7.51 2.17
CA SER A 322 1.94 -7.38 3.19
C SER A 322 3.11 -8.34 2.93
N ILE A 323 2.82 -9.60 2.55
CA ILE A 323 3.85 -10.60 2.22
C ILE A 323 4.69 -10.16 1.00
N GLU A 324 4.06 -9.61 -0.04
CA GLU A 324 4.78 -9.14 -1.23
C GLU A 324 5.62 -7.89 -0.97
N MET A 325 5.30 -7.12 0.06
CA MET A 325 6.06 -5.95 0.48
C MET A 325 7.23 -6.26 1.43
N ILE A 326 7.34 -7.47 1.99
CA ILE A 326 8.43 -7.85 2.92
C ILE A 326 9.81 -7.61 2.30
N GLY A 327 10.57 -6.66 2.87
CA GLY A 327 11.94 -6.33 2.43
C GLY A 327 11.98 -5.63 1.07
N VAL A 328 10.88 -5.06 0.63
CA VAL A 328 10.75 -4.34 -0.64
C VAL A 328 10.48 -2.87 -0.42
N VAL A 329 9.60 -2.52 0.53
CA VAL A 329 9.21 -1.14 0.84
C VAL A 329 9.85 -0.68 2.14
N ASP A 330 10.17 0.60 2.25
CA ASP A 330 10.60 1.18 3.53
C ASP A 330 9.41 1.28 4.49
N ARG A 331 8.27 1.80 4.01
CA ARG A 331 7.00 1.86 4.75
C ARG A 331 5.80 1.71 3.83
N ALA A 332 4.75 1.04 4.32
CA ALA A 332 3.48 0.94 3.62
C ALA A 332 2.32 0.99 4.61
N PHE A 333 1.42 1.96 4.47
CA PHE A 333 0.36 2.25 5.42
C PHE A 333 -0.96 1.63 4.97
N ALA A 334 -1.44 0.64 5.72
CA ALA A 334 -2.72 0.00 5.44
C ALA A 334 -3.88 0.96 5.74
N PHE A 335 -4.62 1.36 4.73
CA PHE A 335 -5.78 2.24 4.83
C PHE A 335 -7.04 1.38 5.00
N GLU A 336 -7.83 1.48 6.10
CA GLU A 336 -7.65 2.39 7.24
C GLU A 336 -8.02 1.68 8.57
N ILE A 337 -7.87 2.37 9.71
CA ILE A 337 -8.16 1.79 11.03
C ILE A 337 -9.67 1.61 11.22
N GLN A 338 -10.46 2.64 11.01
CA GLN A 338 -11.90 2.64 11.31
C GLN A 338 -12.71 3.21 10.14
N ASP A 339 -13.84 2.57 9.83
CA ASP A 339 -14.80 3.10 8.85
C ASP A 339 -15.27 4.50 9.22
N GLY A 340 -15.52 5.31 8.22
CA GLY A 340 -16.11 6.63 8.37
C GLY A 340 -17.60 6.58 8.74
N LYS A 341 -18.13 7.73 9.14
CA LYS A 341 -19.54 7.92 9.43
C LYS A 341 -20.34 8.10 8.13
N ASP A 342 -21.36 7.25 7.96
CA ASP A 342 -22.29 7.39 6.84
C ASP A 342 -23.17 8.65 7.03
N PRO A 343 -23.17 9.60 6.09
CA PRO A 343 -24.00 10.80 6.16
C PRO A 343 -25.51 10.50 6.20
N GLU A 344 -25.94 9.33 5.68
CA GLU A 344 -27.32 8.87 5.70
C GLU A 344 -27.61 7.93 6.88
N GLY A 345 -26.66 7.72 7.79
CA GLY A 345 -26.79 6.84 8.94
C GLY A 345 -26.74 5.35 8.62
N LYS A 346 -26.23 4.98 7.44
CA LYS A 346 -26.06 3.57 7.05
C LYS A 346 -24.72 3.03 7.53
N ALA A 347 -24.68 1.76 7.91
CA ALA A 347 -23.42 1.08 8.21
C ALA A 347 -22.52 0.99 6.98
N ASN A 348 -21.21 0.88 7.22
CA ASN A 348 -20.17 0.66 6.21
C ASN A 348 -20.02 1.80 5.19
N TRP A 349 -20.13 3.02 5.62
CA TRP A 349 -19.62 4.16 4.88
C TRP A 349 -18.09 4.20 5.03
N GLY A 350 -17.37 4.50 3.95
CA GLY A 350 -15.91 4.46 3.98
C GLY A 350 -15.41 3.09 4.47
N ARG A 351 -15.74 1.98 3.78
CA ARG A 351 -15.51 0.58 4.22
C ARG A 351 -14.05 0.16 4.38
N TRP A 352 -13.08 1.05 4.15
CA TRP A 352 -11.65 0.73 4.22
C TRP A 352 -11.18 0.33 5.62
N GLY A 353 -11.97 0.58 6.67
CA GLY A 353 -11.62 0.33 8.06
C GLY A 353 -11.35 -1.14 8.39
N MET A 354 -10.47 -1.37 9.35
CA MET A 354 -10.33 -2.65 10.06
C MET A 354 -11.42 -2.84 11.12
N PHE A 355 -12.06 -1.74 11.54
CA PHE A 355 -13.19 -1.72 12.46
C PHE A 355 -14.34 -0.95 11.84
N THR A 356 -15.56 -1.34 12.19
CA THR A 356 -16.74 -0.55 11.85
C THR A 356 -16.73 0.78 12.60
N HIS A 357 -17.51 1.77 12.13
CA HIS A 357 -17.68 3.04 12.83
C HIS A 357 -18.21 2.86 14.27
N ASN A 358 -17.97 3.83 15.11
CA ASN A 358 -18.40 3.83 16.51
C ASN A 358 -19.91 3.60 16.69
N ASP A 359 -20.74 4.20 15.84
CA ASP A 359 -22.20 4.06 15.84
C ASP A 359 -22.66 2.63 15.55
N PHE A 360 -21.81 1.83 14.93
CA PHE A 360 -22.02 0.41 14.65
C PHE A 360 -21.16 -0.52 15.52
N GLY A 361 -20.75 -0.03 16.69
CA GLY A 361 -20.11 -0.81 17.73
C GLY A 361 -18.60 -0.91 17.66
N ALA A 362 -17.92 -0.29 16.67
CA ALA A 362 -16.48 -0.42 16.43
C ALA A 362 -16.03 -1.90 16.41
N ALA A 363 -16.82 -2.73 15.73
CA ALA A 363 -16.62 -4.16 15.68
C ALA A 363 -15.42 -4.50 14.74
N PRO A 364 -14.55 -5.46 15.13
CA PRO A 364 -13.43 -5.86 14.28
C PRO A 364 -13.93 -6.60 13.04
N LYS A 365 -13.36 -6.25 11.88
CA LYS A 365 -13.58 -6.92 10.60
C LYS A 365 -12.56 -8.04 10.38
N PRO A 366 -12.78 -8.95 9.41
CA PRO A 366 -11.84 -10.04 9.10
C PRO A 366 -10.41 -9.56 8.84
N ARG A 367 -10.23 -8.37 8.24
CA ARG A 367 -8.93 -7.75 7.96
C ARG A 367 -8.11 -7.52 9.26
N TYR A 368 -8.75 -7.04 10.32
CA TYR A 368 -8.09 -6.90 11.63
C TYR A 368 -7.58 -8.24 12.16
N SER A 369 -8.44 -9.27 12.13
CA SER A 369 -8.08 -10.61 12.60
C SER A 369 -6.94 -11.23 11.79
N ALA A 370 -6.92 -11.00 10.48
CA ALA A 370 -5.88 -11.50 9.59
C ALA A 370 -4.54 -10.81 9.82
N LEU A 371 -4.51 -9.48 10.01
CA LEU A 371 -3.29 -8.75 10.34
C LEU A 371 -2.76 -9.13 11.73
N ARG A 372 -3.63 -9.36 12.71
CA ARG A 372 -3.23 -9.93 14.00
C ARG A 372 -2.64 -11.33 13.88
N MET A 373 -3.16 -12.17 12.98
CA MET A 373 -2.58 -13.49 12.70
C MET A 373 -1.20 -13.36 12.06
N LEU A 374 -1.05 -12.47 11.08
CA LEU A 374 0.21 -12.18 10.41
C LEU A 374 1.26 -11.65 11.39
N ASP A 375 0.88 -10.78 12.34
CA ASP A 375 1.83 -10.18 13.29
C ASP A 375 2.40 -11.17 14.32
N ARG A 376 1.80 -12.34 14.46
CA ARG A 376 2.32 -13.43 15.32
C ARG A 376 3.46 -14.24 14.69
N ILE A 377 3.78 -14.01 13.41
CA ILE A 377 4.94 -14.66 12.78
C ILE A 377 6.24 -14.24 13.48
N GLY A 378 7.16 -15.18 13.66
CA GLY A 378 8.42 -14.96 14.37
C GLY A 378 9.31 -13.87 13.75
N ASP A 379 10.34 -13.50 14.50
CA ASP A 379 11.23 -12.37 14.13
C ASP A 379 12.40 -12.76 13.21
N GLN A 380 12.73 -14.06 13.11
CA GLN A 380 13.80 -14.52 12.22
C GLN A 380 13.21 -14.98 10.88
N ARG A 381 13.36 -14.15 9.85
CA ARG A 381 12.90 -14.48 8.49
C ARG A 381 13.65 -15.69 7.94
N LEU A 382 12.93 -16.66 7.41
CA LEU A 382 13.49 -17.86 6.75
C LEU A 382 13.33 -17.77 5.24
N GLN A 383 14.23 -18.49 4.52
CA GLN A 383 14.12 -18.65 3.08
C GLN A 383 12.87 -19.48 2.74
N LEU A 384 12.06 -18.96 1.82
CA LEU A 384 10.86 -19.60 1.31
C LEU A 384 10.79 -19.47 -0.21
N LEU A 385 10.44 -20.57 -0.89
CA LEU A 385 10.23 -20.65 -2.33
C LEU A 385 8.86 -21.27 -2.64
N GLY A 386 8.43 -21.17 -3.89
CA GLY A 386 7.27 -21.89 -4.42
C GLY A 386 5.91 -21.22 -4.16
N LYS A 387 5.89 -19.87 -4.01
CA LYS A 387 4.62 -19.11 -4.02
C LYS A 387 3.90 -19.31 -5.35
N GLY A 388 2.59 -19.43 -5.30
CA GLY A 388 1.73 -19.57 -6.48
C GLY A 388 1.13 -18.25 -6.95
N THR A 389 0.26 -18.35 -7.94
CA THR A 389 -0.49 -17.21 -8.46
C THR A 389 -1.37 -16.59 -7.36
N TRP A 390 -2.16 -17.40 -6.68
CA TRP A 390 -3.11 -16.95 -5.65
C TRP A 390 -2.57 -17.07 -4.23
N VAL A 391 -1.75 -18.09 -3.96
CA VAL A 391 -1.21 -18.32 -2.62
C VAL A 391 0.14 -17.64 -2.46
N LYS A 392 0.18 -16.65 -1.56
CA LYS A 392 1.40 -15.99 -1.10
C LYS A 392 1.79 -16.52 0.27
N ALA A 393 3.09 -16.54 0.57
CA ALA A 393 3.60 -17.10 1.82
C ALA A 393 4.84 -16.36 2.33
N ALA A 394 5.00 -16.37 3.67
CA ALA A 394 6.24 -15.99 4.33
C ALA A 394 6.54 -16.99 5.46
N ALA A 395 7.81 -17.17 5.77
CA ALA A 395 8.25 -18.08 6.82
C ALA A 395 9.19 -17.39 7.81
N ALA A 396 9.08 -17.76 9.07
CA ALA A 396 9.96 -17.29 10.12
C ALA A 396 10.16 -18.34 11.22
N ARG A 397 11.19 -18.11 12.04
CA ARG A 397 11.38 -18.81 13.31
C ARG A 397 10.97 -17.86 14.44
N ASN A 398 10.19 -18.37 15.39
CA ASN A 398 9.81 -17.63 16.59
C ASN A 398 10.82 -17.80 17.73
N ASP A 399 10.63 -17.09 18.84
CA ASP A 399 11.53 -17.14 20.02
C ASP A 399 11.60 -18.51 20.69
N ALA A 400 10.58 -19.35 20.52
CA ALA A 400 10.58 -20.73 21.00
C ALA A 400 11.38 -21.68 20.08
N GLY A 401 11.93 -21.19 18.96
CA GLY A 401 12.65 -21.97 17.97
C GLY A 401 11.75 -22.69 16.95
N ASN A 402 10.44 -22.52 17.04
CA ASN A 402 9.49 -23.15 16.12
C ASN A 402 9.50 -22.45 14.75
N THR A 403 9.34 -23.26 13.70
CA THR A 403 9.19 -22.72 12.33
C THR A 403 7.73 -22.40 12.06
N GLN A 404 7.48 -21.18 11.64
CA GLN A 404 6.14 -20.69 11.30
C GLN A 404 6.05 -20.32 9.82
N VAL A 405 4.90 -20.61 9.20
CA VAL A 405 4.56 -20.26 7.82
C VAL A 405 3.19 -19.62 7.79
N ILE A 406 3.11 -18.38 7.34
CA ILE A 406 1.83 -17.72 7.04
C ILE A 406 1.52 -17.92 5.56
N LEU A 407 0.30 -18.34 5.24
CA LEU A 407 -0.24 -18.48 3.90
C LEU A 407 -1.43 -17.54 3.72
N SER A 408 -1.54 -16.89 2.58
CA SER A 408 -2.76 -16.19 2.16
C SER A 408 -3.12 -16.61 0.74
N ASN A 409 -4.30 -17.18 0.56
CA ASN A 409 -4.88 -17.43 -0.75
C ASN A 409 -5.75 -16.22 -1.10
N PHE A 410 -5.24 -15.32 -1.94
CA PHE A 410 -6.00 -14.18 -2.46
C PHE A 410 -6.38 -14.44 -3.91
N ASP A 411 -7.66 -14.69 -4.13
CA ASP A 411 -8.24 -14.86 -5.46
C ASP A 411 -9.34 -13.83 -5.73
N ARG A 412 -9.13 -12.98 -6.74
CA ARG A 412 -10.10 -11.95 -7.17
C ARG A 412 -11.47 -12.52 -7.52
N SER A 413 -11.50 -13.73 -8.06
CA SER A 413 -12.75 -14.41 -8.46
C SER A 413 -13.46 -15.13 -7.32
N GLY A 414 -12.76 -15.38 -6.21
CA GLY A 414 -13.27 -16.15 -5.07
C GLY A 414 -13.52 -17.63 -5.36
N ARG A 415 -12.87 -18.22 -6.38
CA ARG A 415 -13.17 -19.58 -6.87
C ARG A 415 -12.04 -20.58 -6.65
N ASN A 416 -10.78 -20.10 -6.58
CA ASN A 416 -9.64 -21.01 -6.55
C ASN A 416 -9.35 -21.49 -5.14
N THR A 417 -9.56 -22.78 -4.94
CA THR A 417 -9.16 -23.50 -3.72
C THR A 417 -7.93 -24.33 -4.04
N GLU A 418 -6.89 -24.20 -3.23
CA GLU A 418 -5.68 -24.99 -3.37
C GLU A 418 -5.50 -25.92 -2.16
N ASN A 419 -4.98 -27.12 -2.40
CA ASN A 419 -4.43 -27.99 -1.36
C ASN A 419 -2.91 -27.82 -1.40
N VAL A 420 -2.40 -26.84 -0.64
CA VAL A 420 -1.02 -26.36 -0.72
C VAL A 420 -0.07 -27.33 -0.03
N PRO A 421 0.90 -27.95 -0.74
CA PRO A 421 1.99 -28.65 -0.11
C PRO A 421 2.94 -27.64 0.53
N VAL A 422 3.29 -27.88 1.80
CA VAL A 422 4.27 -27.11 2.56
C VAL A 422 5.36 -28.08 3.02
N THR A 423 6.55 -27.94 2.47
CA THR A 423 7.71 -28.77 2.77
C THR A 423 8.68 -27.99 3.65
N PHE A 424 8.92 -28.49 4.86
CA PHE A 424 9.97 -28.02 5.75
C PHE A 424 11.24 -28.81 5.47
N LYS A 425 12.30 -28.12 5.04
CA LYS A 425 13.60 -28.71 4.70
C LYS A 425 14.63 -28.45 5.79
N ASN A 426 15.65 -29.29 5.84
CA ASN A 426 16.77 -29.21 6.79
C ASN A 426 16.33 -29.27 8.25
N ILE A 427 15.27 -30.04 8.53
CA ILE A 427 14.82 -30.37 9.90
C ILE A 427 15.57 -31.59 10.42
N GLN A 428 15.58 -31.77 11.75
CA GLN A 428 16.10 -33.02 12.36
C GLN A 428 15.07 -34.14 12.22
N PRO A 429 15.49 -35.39 11.95
CA PRO A 429 14.60 -36.55 12.11
C PRO A 429 14.00 -36.60 13.52
N GLY A 430 12.70 -36.88 13.61
CA GLY A 430 12.02 -36.88 14.92
C GLY A 430 10.51 -36.76 14.81
N ASN A 431 9.90 -36.47 15.94
CA ASN A 431 8.47 -36.25 16.09
C ASN A 431 8.16 -34.75 16.09
N TYR A 432 7.07 -34.37 15.45
CA TYR A 432 6.63 -33.00 15.32
C TYR A 432 5.13 -32.87 15.55
N SER A 433 4.71 -31.78 16.17
CA SER A 433 3.34 -31.31 16.15
C SER A 433 3.20 -30.22 15.11
N VAL A 434 2.28 -30.38 14.16
CA VAL A 434 1.94 -29.35 13.16
C VAL A 434 0.61 -28.73 13.52
N VAL A 435 0.64 -27.46 13.90
CA VAL A 435 -0.54 -26.69 14.24
C VAL A 435 -0.90 -25.80 13.04
N LYS A 436 -2.12 -25.96 12.51
CA LYS A 436 -2.68 -25.14 11.41
C LYS A 436 -3.81 -24.32 11.98
N GLU A 437 -3.67 -23.01 12.02
CA GLU A 437 -4.72 -22.07 12.43
C GLU A 437 -5.21 -21.32 11.21
N PHE A 438 -6.53 -21.22 11.04
CA PHE A 438 -7.17 -20.54 9.93
C PHE A 438 -7.86 -19.25 10.37
N LEU A 439 -7.97 -18.28 9.48
CA LEU A 439 -8.79 -17.10 9.70
C LEU A 439 -10.20 -17.53 10.14
N GLY A 440 -10.73 -16.87 11.20
CA GLY A 440 -11.95 -17.31 11.88
C GLY A 440 -11.72 -18.24 13.07
N GLY A 441 -10.46 -18.58 13.39
CA GLY A 441 -10.07 -19.23 14.66
C GLY A 441 -10.10 -20.77 14.64
N ARG A 442 -10.48 -21.41 13.54
CA ARG A 442 -10.41 -22.89 13.43
C ARG A 442 -8.95 -23.33 13.51
N LYS A 443 -8.68 -24.32 14.39
CA LYS A 443 -7.37 -24.95 14.53
C LYS A 443 -7.42 -26.44 14.23
N GLN A 444 -6.33 -26.93 13.66
CA GLN A 444 -6.09 -28.37 13.44
C GLN A 444 -4.67 -28.68 13.92
N THR A 445 -4.51 -29.78 14.65
CA THR A 445 -3.21 -30.26 15.09
C THR A 445 -3.03 -31.68 14.61
N GLU A 446 -1.89 -31.98 14.00
CA GLU A 446 -1.50 -33.31 13.61
C GLU A 446 -0.10 -33.61 14.15
N ASN A 447 0.09 -34.82 14.68
CA ASN A 447 1.40 -35.31 15.09
C ASN A 447 1.97 -36.19 13.97
N VAL A 448 3.16 -35.86 13.54
CA VAL A 448 3.85 -36.50 12.42
C VAL A 448 5.27 -36.88 12.83
N SER A 449 5.77 -37.97 12.27
CA SER A 449 7.15 -38.40 12.48
C SER A 449 7.86 -38.46 11.14
N THR A 450 9.13 -38.05 11.09
CA THR A 450 9.97 -38.19 9.91
C THR A 450 11.33 -38.77 10.27
N SER A 451 11.83 -39.65 9.41
CA SER A 451 13.20 -40.16 9.46
C SER A 451 14.12 -39.41 8.48
N ALA A 452 13.56 -38.53 7.67
CA ALA A 452 14.26 -37.70 6.70
C ALA A 452 14.54 -36.31 7.26
N ALA A 453 15.45 -35.57 6.61
CA ALA A 453 15.70 -34.15 6.91
C ALA A 453 14.65 -33.22 6.32
N GLU A 454 13.46 -33.73 5.97
CA GLU A 454 12.34 -32.97 5.46
C GLU A 454 11.00 -33.56 5.94
N LEU A 455 9.99 -32.70 5.98
CA LEU A 455 8.61 -33.02 6.27
C LEU A 455 7.67 -32.25 5.38
N GLN A 456 6.77 -32.93 4.68
CA GLN A 456 5.73 -32.28 3.89
C GLN A 456 4.38 -32.46 4.57
N VAL A 457 3.64 -31.37 4.64
CA VAL A 457 2.23 -31.33 5.07
C VAL A 457 1.38 -30.63 4.02
N HIS A 458 0.07 -30.88 4.02
CA HIS A 458 -0.86 -30.23 3.10
C HIS A 458 -1.80 -29.31 3.85
N VAL A 459 -2.09 -28.16 3.27
CA VAL A 459 -2.97 -27.13 3.84
C VAL A 459 -4.05 -26.81 2.84
N ALA A 460 -5.30 -27.14 3.18
CA ALA A 460 -6.45 -26.74 2.37
C ALA A 460 -6.67 -25.23 2.50
N MET A 461 -6.48 -24.50 1.41
CA MET A 461 -6.61 -23.05 1.32
C MET A 461 -7.77 -22.70 0.40
N PRO A 462 -9.01 -22.58 0.93
CA PRO A 462 -10.13 -22.01 0.17
C PRO A 462 -9.77 -20.60 -0.32
N ALA A 463 -10.48 -20.16 -1.37
CA ALA A 463 -10.33 -18.79 -1.85
C ALA A 463 -10.54 -17.77 -0.71
N ASN A 464 -9.72 -16.73 -0.72
CA ASN A 464 -9.79 -15.62 0.22
C ASN A 464 -9.71 -16.06 1.70
N THR A 465 -8.71 -16.88 2.01
CA THR A 465 -8.42 -17.30 3.39
C THR A 465 -6.96 -17.09 3.76
N VAL A 466 -6.70 -17.06 5.07
CA VAL A 466 -5.36 -16.96 5.66
C VAL A 466 -5.16 -18.12 6.61
N SER A 467 -3.96 -18.70 6.65
CA SER A 467 -3.59 -19.74 7.59
C SER A 467 -2.19 -19.51 8.13
N LEU A 468 -2.01 -19.67 9.44
CA LEU A 468 -0.71 -19.72 10.12
C LEU A 468 -0.42 -21.18 10.49
N ILE A 469 0.72 -21.69 10.05
CA ILE A 469 1.19 -23.05 10.32
C ILE A 469 2.38 -22.93 11.24
N GLU A 470 2.43 -23.77 12.27
CA GLU A 470 3.56 -23.86 13.17
C GLU A 470 4.05 -25.30 13.26
N LEU A 471 5.33 -25.52 12.98
CA LEU A 471 6.03 -26.80 13.15
C LEU A 471 6.77 -26.77 14.49
N ILE A 472 6.37 -27.64 15.40
CA ILE A 472 6.85 -27.73 16.79
C ILE A 472 7.54 -29.05 16.99
N PRO A 473 8.88 -29.12 17.26
CA PRO A 473 9.56 -30.32 17.66
C PRO A 473 9.00 -30.88 18.98
N GLN A 474 8.90 -32.22 19.10
CA GLN A 474 8.40 -32.92 20.30
C GLN A 474 9.53 -33.57 21.09
#